data_bd8bb78189d4045f79269a20dc6ea3d1
#
_entry.id   bd8bb78189d4045f79269a20dc6ea3d1
#
_cell.length_a   1.000
_cell.length_b   1.000
_cell.length_c   1.000
_cell.angle_alpha   90.00
_cell.angle_beta   90.00
_cell.angle_gamma   90.00
#
_symmetry.space_group_name_H-M   'P 1'
#
loop_
_entity.id
_entity.type
_entity.pdbx_description
1 polymer ?
#
loop_
_entity_poly.entity_id
_entity_poly.type
_entity_poly.pdbx_seq_one_letter_code
_entity_poly.pdbx_strand_id
1 'polypeptide(L)'
;VAVGWLIVEDLVMVLALVMLPPLAGLLGGTTEAGVSNDMGDVLKALLWTLGKVSMFIVLMLVVGARVIPWMLERTAAVGSRELFTLAVLAIALGVAFISTAIFDVSFALGAFLAGVMLNGSRLSHEAANDSMPMRDAFAVLFFVAVGMLFDPHVLIEQPLAIAAAFLIIIIGKSIGAWMIVRVFGYPNETALTIAVALAQIGEFSFILAGVGVSIGALSEE
;
A
#
# COMPACT_ATOMS: atom_id res chain seq x y z
N VAL A 1 9.32 -9.05 -15.62
CA VAL A 1 10.23 -8.14 -14.90
C VAL A 1 9.45 -6.94 -14.36
N ALA A 2 8.70 -6.17 -15.18
CA ALA A 2 7.94 -4.99 -14.72
C ALA A 2 6.95 -5.30 -13.59
N VAL A 3 6.14 -6.35 -13.72
CA VAL A 3 5.19 -6.77 -12.68
C VAL A 3 5.90 -7.13 -11.37
N GLY A 4 7.01 -7.88 -11.45
CA GLY A 4 7.79 -8.21 -10.26
C GLY A 4 8.39 -6.97 -9.59
N TRP A 5 8.79 -5.97 -10.37
CA TRP A 5 9.25 -4.69 -9.83
C TRP A 5 8.15 -3.94 -9.08
N LEU A 6 6.96 -3.82 -9.68
CA LEU A 6 5.80 -3.18 -9.04
C LEU A 6 5.43 -3.86 -7.72
N ILE A 7 5.42 -5.19 -7.68
CA ILE A 7 5.16 -5.95 -6.45
C ILE A 7 6.19 -5.61 -5.35
N VAL A 8 7.48 -5.53 -5.72
CA VAL A 8 8.53 -5.18 -4.75
C VAL A 8 8.38 -3.72 -4.29
N GLU A 9 8.07 -2.80 -5.21
CA GLU A 9 7.82 -1.39 -4.89
C GLU A 9 6.65 -1.25 -3.91
N ASP A 10 5.53 -1.92 -4.16
CA ASP A 10 4.36 -1.92 -3.28
C ASP A 10 4.67 -2.54 -1.90
N LEU A 11 5.45 -3.62 -1.87
CA LEU A 11 5.92 -4.22 -0.61
C LEU A 11 6.79 -3.25 0.21
N VAL A 12 7.70 -2.52 -0.44
CA VAL A 12 8.54 -1.51 0.21
C VAL A 12 7.67 -0.37 0.73
N MET A 13 6.65 0.07 -0.04
CA MET A 13 5.72 1.11 0.39
C MET A 13 4.87 0.67 1.60
N VAL A 14 4.39 -0.57 1.60
CA VAL A 14 3.69 -1.14 2.76
C VAL A 14 4.60 -1.20 3.99
N LEU A 15 5.88 -1.59 3.80
CA LEU A 15 6.85 -1.57 4.90
C LEU A 15 7.09 -0.15 5.42
N ALA A 16 7.22 0.84 4.53
CA ALA A 16 7.35 2.24 4.89
C ALA A 16 6.14 2.75 5.71
N LEU A 17 4.91 2.39 5.29
CA LEU A 17 3.68 2.73 6.02
C LEU A 17 3.66 2.17 7.45
N VAL A 18 4.21 0.99 7.64
CA VAL A 18 4.32 0.36 8.97
C VAL A 18 5.40 1.03 9.82
N MET A 19 6.51 1.42 9.20
CA MET A 19 7.67 1.98 9.91
C MET A 19 7.52 3.47 10.21
N LEU A 20 6.70 4.19 9.43
CA LEU A 20 6.60 5.65 9.54
C LEU A 20 6.09 6.13 10.92
N PRO A 21 4.99 5.59 11.49
CA PRO A 21 4.50 6.04 12.80
C PRO A 21 5.52 5.89 13.94
N PRO A 22 6.22 4.75 14.12
CA PRO A 22 7.25 4.62 15.14
C PRO A 22 8.44 5.55 14.96
N LEU A 23 8.74 5.94 13.70
CA LEU A 23 9.83 6.83 13.37
C LEU A 23 9.45 8.32 13.38
N ALA A 24 8.17 8.65 13.62
CA ALA A 24 7.66 10.02 13.57
C ALA A 24 8.49 11.00 14.40
N GLY A 25 8.86 10.63 15.62
CA GLY A 25 9.68 11.46 16.49
C GLY A 25 11.09 11.76 15.94
N LEU A 26 11.68 10.83 15.18
CA LEU A 26 12.98 11.06 14.52
C LEU A 26 12.86 11.91 13.26
N LEU A 27 11.67 11.93 12.65
CA LEU A 27 11.37 12.70 11.44
C LEU A 27 10.84 14.11 11.73
N GLY A 28 10.82 14.52 13.01
CA GLY A 28 10.33 15.84 13.41
C GLY A 28 8.81 15.91 13.57
N GLY A 29 8.11 14.78 13.48
CA GLY A 29 6.68 14.68 13.68
C GLY A 29 6.27 14.55 15.14
N THR A 30 4.95 14.54 15.39
CA THR A 30 4.38 14.30 16.71
C THR A 30 4.37 12.80 17.00
N THR A 31 5.11 12.37 18.01
CA THR A 31 4.95 11.01 18.56
C THR A 31 3.65 10.90 19.32
N GLU A 32 3.01 9.73 19.28
CA GLU A 32 1.91 9.43 20.21
C GLU A 32 2.35 9.77 21.65
N ALA A 33 1.45 10.37 22.40
CA ALA A 33 1.75 10.87 23.74
C ALA A 33 2.37 9.77 24.62
N GLY A 34 3.68 9.87 24.91
CA GLY A 34 4.41 8.96 25.76
C GLY A 34 5.74 8.43 25.24
N VAL A 35 6.08 8.66 23.97
CA VAL A 35 7.39 8.29 23.44
C VAL A 35 8.33 9.49 23.60
N SER A 36 9.25 9.42 24.55
CA SER A 36 10.33 10.40 24.66
C SER A 36 11.28 10.28 23.46
N ASN A 37 11.97 11.37 23.10
CA ASN A 37 12.98 11.36 22.03
C ASN A 37 14.26 10.56 22.42
N ASP A 38 14.17 9.71 23.44
CA ASP A 38 15.25 8.82 23.82
C ASP A 38 15.32 7.63 22.87
N MET A 39 16.50 7.35 22.35
CA MET A 39 16.76 6.24 21.43
C MET A 39 16.26 4.88 21.98
N GLY A 40 16.27 4.73 23.31
CA GLY A 40 15.76 3.55 23.97
C GLY A 40 14.25 3.36 23.83
N ASP A 41 13.49 4.44 23.90
CA ASP A 41 12.03 4.39 23.78
C ASP A 41 11.59 4.23 22.33
N VAL A 42 12.31 4.86 21.38
CA VAL A 42 12.11 4.65 19.94
C VAL A 42 12.36 3.18 19.58
N LEU A 43 13.42 2.57 20.10
CA LEU A 43 13.73 1.16 19.84
C LEU A 43 12.65 0.23 20.41
N LYS A 44 12.14 0.51 21.62
CA LYS A 44 11.01 -0.27 22.19
C LYS A 44 9.75 -0.14 21.36
N ALA A 45 9.41 1.08 20.92
CA ALA A 45 8.24 1.33 20.06
C ALA A 45 8.36 0.56 18.73
N LEU A 46 9.55 0.60 18.10
CA LEU A 46 9.84 -0.17 16.88
C LEU A 46 9.67 -1.68 17.10
N LEU A 47 10.28 -2.23 18.16
CA LEU A 47 10.17 -3.65 18.47
C LEU A 47 8.72 -4.07 18.78
N TRP A 48 7.98 -3.22 19.46
CA TRP A 48 6.57 -3.44 19.75
C TRP A 48 5.70 -3.46 18.50
N THR A 49 5.91 -2.48 17.61
CA THR A 49 5.21 -2.40 16.31
C THR A 49 5.55 -3.59 15.42
N LEU A 50 6.84 -3.91 15.29
CA LEU A 50 7.27 -5.09 14.54
C LEU A 50 6.70 -6.39 15.13
N GLY A 51 6.59 -6.48 16.45
CA GLY A 51 5.96 -7.60 17.15
C GLY A 51 4.48 -7.75 16.76
N LYS A 52 3.70 -6.66 16.82
CA LYS A 52 2.29 -6.64 16.41
C LYS A 52 2.11 -7.03 14.94
N VAL A 53 2.89 -6.43 14.06
CA VAL A 53 2.87 -6.72 12.61
C VAL A 53 3.23 -8.17 12.34
N SER A 54 4.29 -8.68 12.96
CA SER A 54 4.70 -10.08 12.82
C SER A 54 3.61 -11.03 13.32
N MET A 55 2.99 -10.72 14.46
CA MET A 55 1.89 -11.51 15.00
C MET A 55 0.68 -11.52 14.06
N PHE A 56 0.35 -10.36 13.47
CA PHE A 56 -0.73 -10.26 12.49
C PHE A 56 -0.42 -11.09 11.23
N ILE A 57 0.80 -10.98 10.69
CA ILE A 57 1.22 -11.76 9.52
C ILE A 57 1.15 -13.26 9.82
N VAL A 58 1.66 -13.71 10.97
CA VAL A 58 1.60 -15.13 11.38
C VAL A 58 0.14 -15.57 11.52
N LEU A 59 -0.71 -14.76 12.14
CA LEU A 59 -2.14 -15.05 12.26
C LEU A 59 -2.78 -15.22 10.87
N MET A 60 -2.48 -14.32 9.94
CA MET A 60 -2.99 -14.39 8.57
C MET A 60 -2.49 -15.63 7.83
N LEU A 61 -1.20 -15.98 7.96
CA LEU A 61 -0.62 -17.16 7.32
C LEU A 61 -1.15 -18.48 7.90
N VAL A 62 -1.45 -18.53 9.20
CA VAL A 62 -1.89 -19.77 9.88
C VAL A 62 -3.40 -19.90 9.85
N VAL A 63 -4.11 -18.86 10.25
CA VAL A 63 -5.58 -18.85 10.39
C VAL A 63 -6.23 -18.35 9.11
N GLY A 64 -5.80 -17.20 8.61
CA GLY A 64 -6.36 -16.55 7.41
C GLY A 64 -6.27 -17.46 6.19
N ALA A 65 -5.13 -18.12 5.97
CA ALA A 65 -4.92 -19.04 4.85
C ALA A 65 -5.87 -20.28 4.87
N ARG A 66 -6.52 -20.56 5.98
CA ARG A 66 -7.51 -21.65 6.09
C ARG A 66 -8.94 -21.14 6.14
N VAL A 67 -9.17 -20.09 6.94
CA VAL A 67 -10.51 -19.56 7.18
C VAL A 67 -11.05 -18.83 5.96
N ILE A 68 -10.22 -18.02 5.29
CA ILE A 68 -10.66 -17.24 4.14
C ILE A 68 -11.10 -18.12 2.97
N PRO A 69 -10.32 -19.11 2.49
CA PRO A 69 -10.77 -20.02 1.46
C PRO A 69 -12.02 -20.81 1.86
N TRP A 70 -12.08 -21.28 3.09
CA TRP A 70 -13.25 -22.01 3.60
C TRP A 70 -14.52 -21.13 3.57
N MET A 71 -14.44 -19.87 3.99
CA MET A 71 -15.58 -18.94 3.92
C MET A 71 -16.05 -18.73 2.47
N LEU A 72 -15.10 -18.55 1.54
CA LEU A 72 -15.43 -18.37 0.13
C LEU A 72 -16.08 -19.62 -0.49
N GLU A 73 -15.55 -20.80 -0.20
CA GLU A 73 -16.12 -22.06 -0.69
C GLU A 73 -17.56 -22.26 -0.17
N ARG A 74 -17.80 -21.88 1.10
CA ARG A 74 -19.15 -21.93 1.67
C ARG A 74 -20.12 -20.96 1.00
N THR A 75 -19.63 -19.77 0.69
CA THR A 75 -20.46 -18.75 0.01
C THR A 75 -20.71 -19.11 -1.44
N ALA A 76 -19.70 -19.60 -2.16
CA ALA A 76 -19.83 -20.07 -3.54
C ALA A 76 -20.83 -21.25 -3.66
N ALA A 77 -20.87 -22.13 -2.66
CA ALA A 77 -21.81 -23.25 -2.62
C ALA A 77 -23.30 -22.83 -2.57
N VAL A 78 -23.60 -21.58 -2.23
CA VAL A 78 -24.98 -21.03 -2.27
C VAL A 78 -25.41 -20.75 -3.71
N GLY A 79 -24.46 -20.57 -4.65
CA GLY A 79 -24.74 -20.36 -6.07
C GLY A 79 -25.20 -18.94 -6.45
N SER A 80 -25.12 -17.95 -5.54
CA SER A 80 -25.39 -16.55 -5.84
C SER A 80 -24.08 -15.78 -6.05
N ARG A 81 -23.95 -15.19 -7.23
CA ARG A 81 -22.81 -14.38 -7.61
C ARG A 81 -22.70 -13.09 -6.77
N GLU A 82 -23.85 -12.48 -6.48
CA GLU A 82 -23.93 -11.26 -5.68
C GLU A 82 -23.46 -11.53 -4.23
N LEU A 83 -23.89 -12.65 -3.67
CA LEU A 83 -23.47 -13.06 -2.32
C LEU A 83 -21.98 -13.39 -2.29
N PHE A 84 -21.45 -14.01 -3.32
CA PHE A 84 -20.03 -14.31 -3.44
C PHE A 84 -19.18 -13.02 -3.50
N THR A 85 -19.54 -12.06 -4.37
CA THR A 85 -18.86 -10.77 -4.49
C THR A 85 -18.91 -10.00 -3.16
N LEU A 86 -20.07 -9.98 -2.50
CA LEU A 86 -20.22 -9.33 -1.19
C LEU A 86 -19.35 -10.00 -0.13
N ALA A 87 -19.23 -11.33 -0.15
CA ALA A 87 -18.39 -12.06 0.79
C ALA A 87 -16.89 -11.73 0.57
N VAL A 88 -16.44 -11.66 -0.70
CA VAL A 88 -15.06 -11.24 -1.01
C VAL A 88 -14.74 -9.87 -0.43
N LEU A 89 -15.64 -8.89 -0.62
CA LEU A 89 -15.49 -7.55 -0.07
C LEU A 89 -15.54 -7.53 1.45
N ALA A 90 -16.49 -8.25 2.06
CA ALA A 90 -16.64 -8.32 3.50
C ALA A 90 -15.40 -8.95 4.17
N ILE A 91 -14.80 -9.96 3.53
CA ILE A 91 -13.56 -10.56 4.00
C ILE A 91 -12.41 -9.56 3.89
N ALA A 92 -12.23 -8.92 2.74
CA ALA A 92 -11.15 -7.98 2.50
C ALA A 92 -11.20 -6.78 3.47
N LEU A 93 -12.37 -6.14 3.58
CA LEU A 93 -12.60 -5.01 4.48
C LEU A 93 -12.58 -5.42 5.95
N GLY A 94 -13.11 -6.60 6.29
CA GLY A 94 -13.10 -7.15 7.64
C GLY A 94 -11.68 -7.39 8.15
N VAL A 95 -10.82 -8.01 7.32
CA VAL A 95 -9.41 -8.21 7.66
C VAL A 95 -8.69 -6.87 7.79
N ALA A 96 -8.94 -5.93 6.88
CA ALA A 96 -8.36 -4.59 6.94
C ALA A 96 -8.78 -3.84 8.22
N PHE A 97 -10.04 -3.96 8.62
CA PHE A 97 -10.55 -3.38 9.87
C PHE A 97 -9.92 -4.05 11.10
N ILE A 98 -9.85 -5.38 11.14
CA ILE A 98 -9.21 -6.13 12.23
C ILE A 98 -7.74 -5.77 12.38
N SER A 99 -7.02 -5.60 11.26
CA SER A 99 -5.61 -5.21 11.28
C SER A 99 -5.40 -3.88 12.02
N THR A 100 -6.26 -2.92 11.78
CA THR A 100 -6.19 -1.60 12.42
C THR A 100 -6.70 -1.63 13.86
N ALA A 101 -7.87 -2.24 14.09
CA ALA A 101 -8.54 -2.17 15.39
C ALA A 101 -7.85 -3.01 16.47
N ILE A 102 -7.20 -4.12 16.11
CA ILE A 102 -6.61 -5.06 17.10
C ILE A 102 -5.08 -4.97 17.13
N PHE A 103 -4.47 -4.80 15.96
CA PHE A 103 -3.01 -4.87 15.83
C PHE A 103 -2.34 -3.51 15.62
N ASP A 104 -3.08 -2.42 15.52
CA ASP A 104 -2.59 -1.08 15.15
C ASP A 104 -1.76 -1.10 13.84
N VAL A 105 -2.13 -2.01 12.93
CA VAL A 105 -1.50 -2.18 11.63
C VAL A 105 -2.31 -1.42 10.59
N SER A 106 -1.65 -0.83 9.58
CA SER A 106 -2.35 -0.05 8.57
C SER A 106 -3.47 -0.84 7.89
N PHE A 107 -4.59 -0.16 7.59
CA PHE A 107 -5.72 -0.72 6.86
C PHE A 107 -5.29 -1.31 5.51
N ALA A 108 -4.36 -0.62 4.82
CA ALA A 108 -3.81 -1.05 3.53
C ALA A 108 -3.07 -2.38 3.64
N LEU A 109 -2.22 -2.59 4.67
CA LEU A 109 -1.55 -3.88 4.89
C LEU A 109 -2.55 -4.99 5.18
N GLY A 110 -3.60 -4.72 5.96
CA GLY A 110 -4.66 -5.68 6.22
C GLY A 110 -5.37 -6.12 4.94
N ALA A 111 -5.80 -5.17 4.11
CA ALA A 111 -6.43 -5.44 2.82
C ALA A 111 -5.49 -6.20 1.87
N PHE A 112 -4.22 -5.83 1.81
CA PHE A 112 -3.19 -6.51 1.01
C PHE A 112 -3.04 -7.97 1.42
N LEU A 113 -2.88 -8.26 2.72
CA LEU A 113 -2.76 -9.64 3.21
C LEU A 113 -4.04 -10.46 2.97
N ALA A 114 -5.22 -9.86 3.09
CA ALA A 114 -6.46 -10.51 2.70
C ALA A 114 -6.42 -10.94 1.22
N GLY A 115 -5.99 -10.07 0.33
CA GLY A 115 -5.81 -10.37 -1.10
C GLY A 115 -4.80 -11.49 -1.35
N VAL A 116 -3.67 -11.49 -0.62
CA VAL A 116 -2.67 -12.57 -0.70
C VAL A 116 -3.25 -13.91 -0.28
N MET A 117 -4.05 -13.96 0.80
CA MET A 117 -4.73 -15.18 1.25
C MET A 117 -5.79 -15.65 0.25
N LEU A 118 -6.54 -14.71 -0.34
CA LEU A 118 -7.51 -14.98 -1.40
C LEU A 118 -6.85 -15.61 -2.62
N ASN A 119 -5.68 -15.12 -3.01
CA ASN A 119 -4.93 -15.64 -4.16
C ASN A 119 -4.53 -17.11 -4.01
N GLY A 120 -4.37 -17.60 -2.79
CA GLY A 120 -4.10 -19.02 -2.49
C GLY A 120 -5.34 -19.93 -2.61
N SER A 121 -6.54 -19.40 -2.80
CA SER A 121 -7.78 -20.18 -2.92
C SER A 121 -8.03 -20.68 -4.34
N ARG A 122 -8.81 -21.76 -4.46
CA ARG A 122 -9.27 -22.28 -5.77
C ARG A 122 -10.19 -21.30 -6.49
N LEU A 123 -10.84 -20.40 -5.75
CA LEU A 123 -11.79 -19.40 -6.24
C LEU A 123 -11.13 -18.03 -6.49
N SER A 124 -9.80 -17.95 -6.46
CA SER A 124 -9.05 -16.69 -6.60
C SER A 124 -9.37 -15.95 -7.90
N HIS A 125 -9.44 -16.66 -9.02
CA HIS A 125 -9.78 -16.07 -10.33
C HIS A 125 -11.23 -15.56 -10.38
N GLU A 126 -12.17 -16.29 -9.81
CA GLU A 126 -13.57 -15.89 -9.74
C GLU A 126 -13.73 -14.67 -8.83
N ALA A 127 -13.12 -14.70 -7.64
CA ALA A 127 -13.09 -13.57 -6.72
C ALA A 127 -12.48 -12.31 -7.37
N ALA A 128 -11.37 -12.45 -8.09
CA ALA A 128 -10.73 -11.35 -8.79
C ALA A 128 -11.65 -10.77 -9.89
N ASN A 129 -12.21 -11.62 -10.75
CA ASN A 129 -13.07 -11.19 -11.86
C ASN A 129 -14.35 -10.50 -11.37
N ASP A 130 -15.00 -11.04 -10.34
CA ASP A 130 -16.23 -10.49 -9.80
C ASP A 130 -16.01 -9.21 -8.99
N SER A 131 -14.79 -9.00 -8.47
CA SER A 131 -14.42 -7.78 -7.76
C SER A 131 -13.94 -6.64 -8.69
N MET A 132 -13.58 -6.93 -9.95
CA MET A 132 -13.08 -5.92 -10.89
C MET A 132 -13.99 -4.71 -11.07
N PRO A 133 -15.32 -4.86 -11.29
CA PRO A 133 -16.19 -3.70 -11.47
C PRO A 133 -16.23 -2.77 -10.27
N MET A 134 -16.16 -3.33 -9.06
CA MET A 134 -16.11 -2.53 -7.84
C MET A 134 -14.76 -1.86 -7.67
N ARG A 135 -13.66 -2.57 -7.92
CA ARG A 135 -12.31 -1.99 -7.92
C ARG A 135 -12.26 -0.78 -8.86
N ASP A 136 -12.77 -0.93 -10.09
CA ASP A 136 -12.73 0.13 -11.10
C ASP A 136 -13.58 1.33 -10.66
N ALA A 137 -14.77 1.11 -10.09
CA ALA A 137 -15.62 2.17 -9.55
C ALA A 137 -14.94 2.91 -8.38
N PHE A 138 -14.36 2.18 -7.42
CA PHE A 138 -13.65 2.78 -6.30
C PHE A 138 -12.35 3.48 -6.72
N ALA A 139 -11.63 2.96 -7.72
CA ALA A 139 -10.46 3.61 -8.28
C ALA A 139 -10.82 4.97 -8.89
N VAL A 140 -11.91 5.05 -9.66
CA VAL A 140 -12.39 6.33 -10.21
C VAL A 140 -12.75 7.31 -9.09
N LEU A 141 -13.50 6.86 -8.07
CA LEU A 141 -13.86 7.71 -6.93
C LEU A 141 -12.63 8.20 -6.17
N PHE A 142 -11.65 7.34 -5.96
CA PHE A 142 -10.38 7.69 -5.32
C PHE A 142 -9.63 8.77 -6.11
N PHE A 143 -9.43 8.57 -7.43
CA PHE A 143 -8.72 9.56 -8.24
C PHE A 143 -9.48 10.88 -8.38
N VAL A 144 -10.81 10.85 -8.41
CA VAL A 144 -11.62 12.07 -8.38
C VAL A 144 -11.44 12.78 -7.04
N ALA A 145 -11.50 12.07 -5.92
CA ALA A 145 -11.29 12.65 -4.59
C ALA A 145 -9.89 13.28 -4.45
N VAL A 146 -8.85 12.57 -4.88
CA VAL A 146 -7.47 13.12 -4.88
C VAL A 146 -7.36 14.33 -5.81
N GLY A 147 -7.98 14.28 -6.99
CA GLY A 147 -7.99 15.41 -7.92
C GLY A 147 -8.69 16.65 -7.36
N MET A 148 -9.72 16.46 -6.52
CA MET A 148 -10.42 17.56 -5.84
C MET A 148 -9.60 18.20 -4.72
N LEU A 149 -8.61 17.50 -4.16
CA LEU A 149 -7.69 18.05 -3.17
C LEU A 149 -6.56 18.87 -3.80
N PHE A 150 -6.42 18.81 -5.12
CA PHE A 150 -5.37 19.55 -5.82
C PHE A 150 -5.66 21.04 -5.83
N ASP A 151 -4.79 21.85 -5.22
CA ASP A 151 -4.84 23.30 -5.30
C ASP A 151 -3.99 23.81 -6.48
N PRO A 152 -4.62 24.41 -7.52
CA PRO A 152 -3.90 24.94 -8.66
C PRO A 152 -2.97 26.12 -8.32
N HIS A 153 -3.17 26.82 -7.19
CA HIS A 153 -2.34 27.93 -6.79
C HIS A 153 -0.90 27.51 -6.48
N VAL A 154 -0.71 26.27 -6.00
CA VAL A 154 0.62 25.69 -5.72
C VAL A 154 1.51 25.68 -6.97
N LEU A 155 0.92 25.55 -8.18
CA LEU A 155 1.65 25.64 -9.44
C LEU A 155 2.30 27.01 -9.67
N ILE A 156 1.69 28.05 -9.13
CA ILE A 156 2.16 29.44 -9.26
C ILE A 156 3.09 29.81 -8.10
N GLU A 157 2.78 29.33 -6.90
CA GLU A 157 3.53 29.67 -5.68
C GLU A 157 4.86 28.89 -5.59
N GLN A 158 4.86 27.61 -5.99
CA GLN A 158 6.02 26.73 -5.86
C GLN A 158 6.41 26.03 -7.18
N PRO A 159 6.57 26.75 -8.29
CA PRO A 159 6.80 26.14 -9.61
C PRO A 159 8.09 25.33 -9.67
N LEU A 160 9.12 25.74 -8.94
CA LEU A 160 10.42 25.06 -8.92
C LEU A 160 10.34 23.71 -8.17
N ALA A 161 9.62 23.67 -7.06
CA ALA A 161 9.45 22.45 -6.28
C ALA A 161 8.64 21.41 -7.09
N ILE A 162 7.56 21.86 -7.75
CA ILE A 162 6.74 20.99 -8.60
C ILE A 162 7.53 20.50 -9.81
N ALA A 163 8.28 21.39 -10.48
CA ALA A 163 9.12 20.99 -11.60
C ALA A 163 10.20 20.00 -11.17
N ALA A 164 10.82 20.19 -10.01
CA ALA A 164 11.80 19.26 -9.46
C ALA A 164 11.17 17.89 -9.15
N ALA A 165 10.01 17.85 -8.49
CA ALA A 165 9.28 16.61 -8.21
C ALA A 165 8.91 15.88 -9.51
N PHE A 166 8.38 16.59 -10.49
CA PHE A 166 8.03 16.06 -11.80
C PHE A 166 9.26 15.46 -12.52
N LEU A 167 10.38 16.17 -12.53
CA LEU A 167 11.64 15.70 -13.14
C LEU A 167 12.19 14.46 -12.42
N ILE A 168 12.13 14.43 -11.08
CA ILE A 168 12.57 13.26 -10.30
C ILE A 168 11.72 12.04 -10.65
N ILE A 169 10.40 12.19 -10.73
CA ILE A 169 9.48 11.09 -11.00
C ILE A 169 9.65 10.57 -12.43
N ILE A 170 9.60 11.46 -13.41
CA ILE A 170 9.61 11.05 -14.82
C ILE A 170 11.01 10.69 -15.30
N ILE A 171 12.01 11.51 -14.99
CA ILE A 171 13.37 11.31 -15.49
C ILE A 171 14.22 10.50 -14.51
N GLY A 172 14.25 10.89 -13.25
CA GLY A 172 15.09 10.26 -12.22
C GLY A 172 14.72 8.80 -12.01
N LYS A 173 13.43 8.53 -11.80
CA LYS A 173 12.91 7.16 -11.62
C LYS A 173 13.12 6.31 -12.88
N SER A 174 12.88 6.88 -14.08
CA SER A 174 13.10 6.18 -15.35
C SER A 174 14.56 5.85 -15.59
N ILE A 175 15.48 6.77 -15.33
CA ILE A 175 16.93 6.52 -15.47
C ILE A 175 17.36 5.44 -14.47
N GLY A 176 16.92 5.52 -13.22
CA GLY A 176 17.21 4.51 -12.20
C GLY A 176 16.72 3.13 -12.60
N ALA A 177 15.48 3.02 -13.05
CA ALA A 177 14.91 1.76 -13.52
C ALA A 177 15.64 1.21 -14.75
N TRP A 178 15.93 2.06 -15.74
CA TRP A 178 16.69 1.66 -16.91
C TRP A 178 18.08 1.14 -16.54
N MET A 179 18.78 1.85 -15.67
CA MET A 179 20.14 1.49 -15.23
C MET A 179 20.14 0.13 -14.52
N ILE A 180 19.20 -0.09 -13.60
CA ILE A 180 19.09 -1.35 -12.86
C ILE A 180 18.83 -2.50 -13.83
N VAL A 181 17.86 -2.37 -14.73
CA VAL A 181 17.51 -3.43 -15.69
C VAL A 181 18.70 -3.74 -16.62
N ARG A 182 19.49 -2.73 -17.00
CA ARG A 182 20.70 -2.88 -17.81
C ARG A 182 21.80 -3.61 -17.04
N VAL A 183 22.00 -3.31 -15.76
CA VAL A 183 22.98 -4.00 -14.88
C VAL A 183 22.63 -5.48 -14.76
N PHE A 184 21.35 -5.83 -14.73
CA PHE A 184 20.91 -7.23 -14.76
C PHE A 184 21.04 -7.93 -16.14
N GLY A 185 21.60 -7.26 -17.15
CA GLY A 185 21.92 -7.84 -18.46
C GLY A 185 20.76 -7.90 -19.45
N TYR A 186 19.62 -7.26 -19.18
CA TYR A 186 18.51 -7.23 -20.12
C TYR A 186 18.78 -6.31 -21.33
N PRO A 187 18.17 -6.60 -22.50
CA PRO A 187 18.27 -5.76 -23.69
C PRO A 187 17.79 -4.31 -23.44
N ASN A 188 18.33 -3.37 -24.21
CA ASN A 188 17.99 -1.96 -24.07
C ASN A 188 16.49 -1.66 -24.30
N GLU A 189 15.86 -2.36 -25.23
CA GLU A 189 14.41 -2.25 -25.50
C GLU A 189 13.57 -2.63 -24.27
N THR A 190 13.93 -3.73 -23.62
CA THR A 190 13.27 -4.16 -22.37
C THR A 190 13.50 -3.15 -21.26
N ALA A 191 14.73 -2.64 -21.13
CA ALA A 191 15.08 -1.64 -20.11
C ALA A 191 14.30 -0.34 -20.29
N LEU A 192 14.18 0.15 -21.52
CA LEU A 192 13.41 1.35 -21.84
C LEU A 192 11.90 1.15 -21.60
N THR A 193 11.37 0.01 -22.03
CA THR A 193 9.95 -0.31 -21.80
C THR A 193 9.61 -0.33 -20.30
N ILE A 194 10.46 -0.95 -19.50
CA ILE A 194 10.27 -0.99 -18.03
C ILE A 194 10.44 0.41 -17.43
N ALA A 195 11.44 1.18 -17.86
CA ALA A 195 11.69 2.53 -17.36
C ALA A 195 10.49 3.45 -17.60
N VAL A 196 9.91 3.42 -18.79
CA VAL A 196 8.72 4.22 -19.14
C VAL A 196 7.49 3.74 -18.37
N ALA A 197 7.29 2.42 -18.23
CA ALA A 197 6.18 1.86 -17.46
C ALA A 197 6.23 2.22 -15.97
N LEU A 198 7.43 2.45 -15.41
CA LEU A 198 7.63 2.82 -14.01
C LEU A 198 7.72 4.35 -13.78
N ALA A 199 7.59 5.17 -14.83
CA ALA A 199 7.61 6.64 -14.76
C ALA A 199 6.30 7.20 -14.21
N GLN A 200 5.88 6.70 -13.05
CA GLN A 200 4.63 7.08 -12.37
C GLN A 200 4.80 7.08 -10.86
N ILE A 201 3.85 7.69 -10.16
CA ILE A 201 3.68 7.57 -8.71
C ILE A 201 2.65 6.49 -8.46
N GLY A 202 2.95 5.55 -7.56
CA GLY A 202 2.00 4.55 -7.11
C GLY A 202 0.96 5.16 -6.16
N GLU A 203 -0.22 4.56 -6.10
CA GLU A 203 -1.32 4.99 -5.23
C GLU A 203 -0.96 4.97 -3.72
N PHE A 204 -0.06 4.09 -3.31
CA PHE A 204 0.46 4.05 -1.93
C PHE A 204 1.17 5.34 -1.52
N SER A 205 1.69 6.13 -2.47
CA SER A 205 2.32 7.42 -2.17
C SER A 205 1.34 8.42 -1.57
N PHE A 206 0.07 8.41 -2.01
CA PHE A 206 -0.98 9.26 -1.42
C PHE A 206 -1.32 8.82 0.00
N ILE A 207 -1.38 7.50 0.24
CA ILE A 207 -1.61 6.95 1.58
C ILE A 207 -0.43 7.31 2.50
N LEU A 208 0.81 7.18 1.99
CA LEU A 208 2.02 7.52 2.73
C LEU A 208 2.07 9.02 3.07
N ALA A 209 1.70 9.89 2.13
CA ALA A 209 1.59 11.33 2.36
C ALA A 209 0.54 11.64 3.44
N GLY A 210 -0.65 11.03 3.36
CA GLY A 210 -1.70 11.18 4.39
C GLY A 210 -1.24 10.74 5.79
N VAL A 211 -0.52 9.63 5.89
CA VAL A 211 0.10 9.21 7.16
C VAL A 211 1.16 10.20 7.59
N GLY A 212 2.01 10.70 6.68
CA GLY A 212 3.03 11.71 6.98
C GLY A 212 2.46 12.99 7.56
N VAL A 213 1.32 13.46 7.03
CA VAL A 213 0.56 14.60 7.57
C VAL A 213 -0.03 14.26 8.94
N SER A 214 -0.66 13.10 9.10
CA SER A 214 -1.32 12.70 10.35
C SER A 214 -0.36 12.59 11.54
N ILE A 215 0.89 12.22 11.29
CA ILE A 215 1.95 12.16 12.32
C ILE A 215 2.76 13.47 12.42
N GLY A 216 2.38 14.52 11.68
CA GLY A 216 3.05 15.82 11.69
C GLY A 216 4.47 15.82 11.09
N ALA A 217 4.83 14.80 10.30
CA ALA A 217 6.09 14.74 9.58
C ALA A 217 6.06 15.51 8.25
N LEU A 218 4.86 15.78 7.73
CA LEU A 218 4.61 16.63 6.57
C LEU A 218 3.62 17.74 6.95
N SER A 219 3.78 18.93 6.34
CA SER A 219 2.79 20.01 6.45
C SER A 219 1.53 19.65 5.64
N GLU A 220 0.40 20.25 6.00
CA GLU A 220 -0.86 20.13 5.23
C GLU A 220 -0.83 20.98 3.94
N GLU A 221 0.25 21.74 3.72
CA GLU A 221 0.44 22.64 2.58
C GLU A 221 1.16 21.94 1.42
#